data_c0c3be13dbf295d07f1b6a020945667f
#
_entry.id   c0c3be13dbf295d07f1b6a020945667f
#
_cell.length_a   1.000
_cell.length_b   1.000
_cell.length_c   1.000
_cell.angle_alpha   90.00
_cell.angle_beta   90.00
_cell.angle_gamma   90.00
#
_symmetry.space_group_name_H-M   'P 1'
#
loop_
_entity.id
_entity.type
_entity.pdbx_description
1 polymer ?
#
loop_
_entity_poly.entity_id
_entity_poly.type
_entity_poly.pdbx_seq_one_letter_code
_entity_poly.pdbx_strand_id
1 'polypeptide(L)'
;MEIMILWWLLIPVSYVLGTFPTAHIVAGLVGHDPTTEGSGNPGATNVYRVAGAKAGAIVLIGDLLKGLTPSLVCLLIDGRNLALAAGMAAMVGHVAPITRKFNGGKGVATLAGLSWVLYPFVALGLFILWIPL
;
A
#
# COMPACT_ATOMS: atom_id res chain seq x y z
N MET A 1 17.61 2.98 -25.74
CA MET A 1 17.81 3.99 -24.68
C MET A 1 16.53 4.79 -24.42
N GLU A 2 15.85 5.27 -25.44
CA GLU A 2 14.61 6.06 -25.26
C GLU A 2 13.47 5.28 -24.58
N ILE A 3 13.26 4.01 -24.95
CA ILE A 3 12.23 3.16 -24.31
C ILE A 3 12.51 2.94 -22.83
N MET A 4 13.77 2.78 -22.44
CA MET A 4 14.15 2.58 -21.02
C MET A 4 13.81 3.81 -20.16
N ILE A 5 13.97 5.02 -20.72
CA ILE A 5 13.62 6.27 -20.02
C ILE A 5 12.11 6.32 -19.76
N LEU A 6 11.28 5.84 -20.67
CA LEU A 6 9.82 5.84 -20.51
C LEU A 6 9.35 4.97 -19.34
N TRP A 7 10.09 3.90 -18.99
CA TRP A 7 9.72 3.05 -17.85
C TRP A 7 9.74 3.79 -16.51
N TRP A 8 10.57 4.83 -16.38
CA TRP A 8 10.63 5.64 -15.16
C TRP A 8 9.37 6.48 -14.92
N LEU A 9 8.50 6.65 -15.94
CA LEU A 9 7.17 7.24 -15.79
C LEU A 9 6.25 6.35 -14.93
N LEU A 10 6.57 5.08 -14.74
CA LEU A 10 5.84 4.19 -13.84
C LEU A 10 5.98 4.58 -12.37
N ILE A 11 7.00 5.35 -12.00
CA ILE A 11 7.19 5.85 -10.62
C ILE A 11 6.06 6.81 -10.22
N PRO A 12 5.79 7.92 -10.93
CA PRO A 12 4.65 8.78 -10.60
C PRO A 12 3.30 8.07 -10.73
N VAL A 13 3.15 7.13 -11.67
CA VAL A 13 1.94 6.30 -11.78
C VAL A 13 1.77 5.44 -10.52
N SER A 14 2.85 4.85 -10.00
CA SER A 14 2.83 4.06 -8.77
C SER A 14 2.47 4.91 -7.54
N TYR A 15 2.94 6.15 -7.47
CA TYR A 15 2.52 7.09 -6.44
C TYR A 15 1.01 7.33 -6.50
N VAL A 16 0.46 7.61 -7.68
CA VAL A 16 -0.99 7.82 -7.87
C VAL A 16 -1.77 6.58 -7.44
N LEU A 17 -1.31 5.37 -7.82
CA LEU A 17 -1.90 4.11 -7.38
C LEU A 17 -1.90 4.00 -5.83
N GLY A 18 -0.81 4.39 -5.18
CA GLY A 18 -0.69 4.43 -3.72
C GLY A 18 -1.71 5.36 -3.06
N THR A 19 -2.09 6.44 -3.71
CA THR A 19 -3.10 7.39 -3.17
C THR A 19 -4.51 6.84 -3.13
N PHE A 20 -4.78 5.69 -3.74
CA PHE A 20 -6.13 5.11 -3.81
C PHE A 20 -6.71 4.89 -2.39
N PRO A 21 -7.93 5.40 -2.09
CA PRO A 21 -8.44 5.49 -0.72
C PRO A 21 -9.15 4.21 -0.25
N THR A 22 -8.47 3.07 -0.22
CA THR A 22 -9.06 1.76 0.11
C THR A 22 -9.82 1.79 1.43
N ALA A 23 -9.20 2.31 2.50
CA ALA A 23 -9.80 2.35 3.83
C ALA A 23 -11.06 3.22 3.87
N HIS A 24 -11.03 4.38 3.22
CA HIS A 24 -12.19 5.29 3.18
C HIS A 24 -13.36 4.67 2.42
N ILE A 25 -13.09 4.04 1.28
CA ILE A 25 -14.12 3.38 0.46
C ILE A 25 -14.74 2.22 1.25
N VAL A 26 -13.91 1.32 1.77
CA VAL A 26 -14.40 0.10 2.43
C VAL A 26 -15.13 0.41 3.73
N ALA A 27 -14.58 1.29 4.59
CA ALA A 27 -15.24 1.71 5.81
C ALA A 27 -16.52 2.50 5.52
N GLY A 28 -16.49 3.39 4.52
CA GLY A 28 -17.65 4.18 4.10
C GLY A 28 -18.82 3.34 3.61
N LEU A 29 -18.57 2.22 2.93
CA LEU A 29 -19.61 1.29 2.47
C LEU A 29 -20.40 0.64 3.62
N VAL A 30 -19.82 0.59 4.83
CA VAL A 30 -20.47 0.05 6.03
C VAL A 30 -20.78 1.14 7.08
N GLY A 31 -20.76 2.41 6.66
CA GLY A 31 -21.20 3.55 7.47
C GLY A 31 -20.18 4.10 8.46
N HIS A 32 -18.89 3.84 8.26
CA HIS A 32 -17.80 4.29 9.15
C HIS A 32 -16.82 5.24 8.45
N ASP A 33 -16.22 6.16 9.22
CA ASP A 33 -15.14 7.04 8.78
C ASP A 33 -13.86 6.75 9.59
N PRO A 34 -12.84 6.10 8.99
CA PRO A 34 -11.63 5.72 9.70
C PRO A 34 -10.76 6.92 10.12
N THR A 35 -11.05 8.13 9.61
CA THR A 35 -10.31 9.35 9.97
C THR A 35 -10.85 10.02 11.23
N THR A 36 -12.09 9.77 11.60
CA THR A 36 -12.77 10.35 12.77
C THR A 36 -13.06 9.33 13.87
N GLU A 37 -13.01 8.04 13.53
CA GLU A 37 -13.31 6.95 14.46
C GLU A 37 -12.05 6.16 14.85
N GLY A 38 -12.08 5.53 16.01
CA GLY A 38 -10.98 4.72 16.55
C GLY A 38 -9.70 5.53 16.73
N SER A 39 -8.61 5.12 16.07
CA SER A 39 -7.33 5.83 16.10
C SER A 39 -7.26 7.03 15.14
N GLY A 40 -8.26 7.23 14.29
CA GLY A 40 -8.23 8.25 13.24
C GLY A 40 -7.28 7.94 12.07
N ASN A 41 -6.64 6.77 12.07
CA ASN A 41 -5.72 6.37 11.01
C ASN A 41 -6.46 5.56 9.93
N PRO A 42 -6.40 5.95 8.64
CA PRO A 42 -7.06 5.23 7.56
C PRO A 42 -6.24 4.00 7.10
N GLY A 43 -6.08 3.03 7.99
CA GLY A 43 -5.37 1.77 7.74
C GLY A 43 -6.16 0.55 8.21
N ALA A 44 -5.74 -0.63 7.78
CA ALA A 44 -6.43 -1.89 8.00
C ALA A 44 -6.75 -2.18 9.48
N THR A 45 -5.82 -1.93 10.39
CA THR A 45 -6.00 -2.17 11.84
C THR A 45 -7.12 -1.30 12.41
N ASN A 46 -7.19 -0.02 12.03
CA ASN A 46 -8.25 0.85 12.50
C ASN A 46 -9.59 0.48 11.88
N VAL A 47 -9.62 0.19 10.58
CA VAL A 47 -10.84 -0.28 9.90
C VAL A 47 -11.35 -1.59 10.50
N TYR A 48 -10.45 -2.53 10.83
CA TYR A 48 -10.81 -3.74 11.57
C TYR A 48 -11.53 -3.39 12.89
N ARG A 49 -11.01 -2.42 13.63
CA ARG A 49 -11.55 -2.01 14.95
C ARG A 49 -12.91 -1.35 14.84
N VAL A 50 -13.13 -0.45 13.88
CA VAL A 50 -14.36 0.34 13.78
C VAL A 50 -15.42 -0.26 12.86
N ALA A 51 -15.01 -1.01 11.82
CA ALA A 51 -15.88 -1.54 10.78
C ALA A 51 -15.88 -3.09 10.71
N GLY A 52 -15.13 -3.76 11.58
CA GLY A 52 -15.11 -5.21 11.71
C GLY A 52 -14.06 -5.93 10.85
N ALA A 53 -13.94 -7.25 11.11
CA ALA A 53 -12.86 -8.08 10.56
C ALA A 53 -12.87 -8.15 9.03
N LYS A 54 -14.03 -8.28 8.41
CA LYS A 54 -14.17 -8.36 6.95
C LYS A 54 -13.68 -7.08 6.27
N ALA A 55 -14.11 -5.93 6.77
CA ALA A 55 -13.69 -4.64 6.24
C ALA A 55 -12.17 -4.43 6.41
N GLY A 56 -11.63 -4.73 7.60
CA GLY A 56 -10.19 -4.65 7.87
C GLY A 56 -9.36 -5.56 6.97
N ALA A 57 -9.81 -6.80 6.71
CA ALA A 57 -9.13 -7.72 5.81
C ALA A 57 -9.12 -7.22 4.35
N ILE A 58 -10.22 -6.68 3.86
CA ILE A 58 -10.30 -6.10 2.51
C ILE A 58 -9.33 -4.92 2.37
N VAL A 59 -9.27 -4.04 3.38
CA VAL A 59 -8.33 -2.91 3.39
C VAL A 59 -6.88 -3.41 3.42
N LEU A 60 -6.57 -4.41 4.24
CA LEU A 60 -5.23 -5.00 4.31
C LEU A 60 -4.78 -5.53 2.95
N ILE A 61 -5.64 -6.29 2.28
CA ILE A 61 -5.36 -6.84 0.94
C ILE A 61 -5.18 -5.70 -0.07
N GLY A 62 -6.07 -4.73 -0.07
CA GLY A 62 -5.99 -3.58 -0.99
C GLY A 62 -4.71 -2.77 -0.80
N ASP A 63 -4.33 -2.49 0.44
CA ASP A 63 -3.12 -1.73 0.75
C ASP A 63 -1.83 -2.53 0.45
N LEU A 64 -1.86 -3.86 0.62
CA LEU A 64 -0.76 -4.74 0.22
C LEU A 64 -0.59 -4.76 -1.30
N LEU A 65 -1.69 -4.85 -2.04
CA LEU A 65 -1.67 -4.84 -3.50
C LEU A 65 -1.13 -3.53 -4.09
N LYS A 66 -1.29 -2.40 -3.41
CA LYS A 66 -0.71 -1.10 -3.86
C LYS A 66 0.81 -1.14 -3.94
N GLY A 67 1.48 -1.87 -3.05
CA GLY A 67 2.93 -2.04 -3.08
C GLY A 67 3.36 -3.21 -3.95
N LEU A 68 2.65 -4.34 -3.88
CA LEU A 68 2.97 -5.55 -4.61
C LEU A 68 2.84 -5.36 -6.14
N THR A 69 1.72 -4.82 -6.60
CA THR A 69 1.42 -4.73 -8.04
C THR A 69 2.44 -3.87 -8.79
N PRO A 70 2.71 -2.61 -8.42
CA PRO A 70 3.68 -1.80 -9.14
C PRO A 70 5.09 -2.37 -9.04
N SER A 71 5.47 -2.94 -7.89
CA SER A 71 6.79 -3.57 -7.73
C SER A 71 6.96 -4.78 -8.64
N LEU A 72 5.95 -5.65 -8.71
CA LEU A 72 6.00 -6.84 -9.56
C LEU A 72 6.04 -6.47 -11.04
N VAL A 73 5.18 -5.56 -11.49
CA VAL A 73 5.14 -5.10 -12.87
C VAL A 73 6.49 -4.49 -13.27
N CYS A 74 7.03 -3.60 -12.45
CA CYS A 74 8.30 -2.94 -12.72
C CYS A 74 9.50 -3.91 -12.66
N LEU A 75 9.45 -4.93 -11.79
CA LEU A 75 10.47 -5.98 -11.74
C LEU A 75 10.55 -6.75 -13.05
N LEU A 76 9.39 -7.04 -13.65
CA LEU A 76 9.31 -7.78 -14.93
C LEU A 76 9.70 -6.92 -16.14
N ILE A 77 9.55 -5.60 -16.05
CA ILE A 77 9.84 -4.67 -17.15
C ILE A 77 11.32 -4.28 -17.18
N ASP A 78 11.88 -3.82 -16.08
CA ASP A 78 13.23 -3.23 -16.03
C ASP A 78 14.01 -3.57 -14.73
N GLY A 79 13.59 -4.62 -14.03
CA GLY A 79 14.32 -5.20 -12.92
C GLY A 79 14.16 -4.49 -11.58
N ARG A 80 15.08 -4.83 -10.65
CA ARG A 80 14.93 -4.51 -9.22
C ARG A 80 14.93 -3.02 -8.89
N ASN A 81 15.71 -2.21 -9.58
CA ASN A 81 15.82 -0.78 -9.27
C ASN A 81 14.52 -0.05 -9.55
N LEU A 82 13.91 -0.31 -10.71
CA LEU A 82 12.61 0.26 -11.05
C LEU A 82 11.51 -0.28 -10.11
N ALA A 83 11.53 -1.58 -9.80
CA ALA A 83 10.58 -2.20 -8.88
C ALA A 83 10.64 -1.58 -7.48
N LEU A 84 11.84 -1.34 -6.96
CA LEU A 84 12.03 -0.68 -5.67
C LEU A 84 11.50 0.76 -5.70
N ALA A 85 11.86 1.52 -6.73
CA ALA A 85 11.43 2.91 -6.88
C ALA A 85 9.90 3.02 -7.00
N ALA A 86 9.27 2.15 -7.79
CA ALA A 86 7.82 2.11 -7.97
C ALA A 86 7.09 1.71 -6.69
N GLY A 87 7.56 0.67 -5.99
CA GLY A 87 6.97 0.23 -4.73
C GLY A 87 7.10 1.28 -3.61
N MET A 88 8.25 1.95 -3.53
CA MET A 88 8.45 3.06 -2.60
C MET A 88 7.57 4.27 -2.95
N ALA A 89 7.40 4.59 -4.22
CA ALA A 89 6.49 5.64 -4.67
C ALA A 89 5.04 5.33 -4.28
N ALA A 90 4.60 4.08 -4.45
CA ALA A 90 3.27 3.64 -4.01
C ALA A 90 3.11 3.76 -2.48
N MET A 91 4.14 3.40 -1.70
CA MET A 91 4.13 3.58 -0.25
C MET A 91 4.02 5.06 0.13
N VAL A 92 4.79 5.93 -0.51
CA VAL A 92 4.68 7.39 -0.30
C VAL A 92 3.29 7.90 -0.66
N GLY A 93 2.70 7.43 -1.76
CA GLY A 93 1.32 7.75 -2.15
C GLY A 93 0.28 7.32 -1.11
N HIS A 94 0.50 6.16 -0.46
CA HIS A 94 -0.37 5.70 0.62
C HIS A 94 -0.22 6.53 1.91
N VAL A 95 1.01 6.89 2.29
CA VAL A 95 1.31 7.64 3.53
C VAL A 95 0.99 9.12 3.38
N ALA A 96 1.37 9.70 2.25
CA ALA A 96 1.24 11.13 1.97
C ALA A 96 0.50 11.38 0.64
N PRO A 97 -0.80 11.01 0.55
CA PRO A 97 -1.57 11.21 -0.68
C PRO A 97 -1.91 12.69 -0.90
N ILE A 98 -1.51 13.23 -2.06
CA ILE A 98 -1.86 14.60 -2.43
C ILE A 98 -3.37 14.81 -2.49
N THR A 99 -4.11 13.77 -2.85
CA THR A 99 -5.59 13.77 -2.91
C THR A 99 -6.28 14.00 -1.57
N ARG A 100 -5.56 13.84 -0.46
CA ARG A 100 -6.06 14.01 0.92
C ARG A 100 -5.15 14.89 1.77
N LYS A 101 -4.59 15.94 1.18
CA LYS A 101 -3.72 16.90 1.87
C LYS A 101 -2.59 16.23 2.64
N PHE A 102 -2.02 15.17 2.04
CA PHE A 102 -0.93 14.36 2.60
C PHE A 102 -1.26 13.60 3.90
N ASN A 103 -2.54 13.40 4.22
CA ASN A 103 -2.99 12.61 5.36
C ASN A 103 -3.42 11.22 4.91
N GLY A 104 -2.51 10.26 4.99
CA GLY A 104 -2.73 8.86 4.62
C GLY A 104 -2.57 7.89 5.79
N GLY A 105 -2.38 6.62 5.45
CA GLY A 105 -2.11 5.54 6.40
C GLY A 105 -0.63 5.44 6.79
N LYS A 106 -0.27 4.41 7.53
CA LYS A 106 1.12 4.19 7.99
C LYS A 106 2.03 3.50 6.95
N GLY A 107 1.47 2.98 5.87
CA GLY A 107 2.24 2.35 4.80
C GLY A 107 2.73 0.92 5.07
N VAL A 108 2.42 0.33 6.22
CA VAL A 108 2.95 -0.99 6.62
C VAL A 108 2.54 -2.09 5.65
N ALA A 109 1.27 -2.18 5.29
CA ALA A 109 0.78 -3.18 4.35
C ALA A 109 1.34 -2.96 2.94
N THR A 110 1.45 -1.70 2.50
CA THR A 110 2.02 -1.35 1.19
C THR A 110 3.51 -1.69 1.12
N LEU A 111 4.26 -1.41 2.20
CA LEU A 111 5.66 -1.82 2.31
C LEU A 111 5.80 -3.36 2.34
N ALA A 112 4.90 -4.06 3.03
CA ALA A 112 4.87 -5.53 3.01
C ALA A 112 4.68 -6.06 1.59
N GLY A 113 3.78 -5.48 0.79
CA GLY A 113 3.57 -5.84 -0.61
C GLY A 113 4.83 -5.69 -1.47
N LEU A 114 5.53 -4.58 -1.36
CA LEU A 114 6.84 -4.37 -1.98
C LEU A 114 7.86 -5.43 -1.51
N SER A 115 7.91 -5.70 -0.21
CA SER A 115 8.86 -6.64 0.38
C SER A 115 8.64 -8.08 -0.11
N TRP A 116 7.40 -8.50 -0.30
CA TRP A 116 7.09 -9.81 -0.87
C TRP A 116 7.66 -10.01 -2.27
N VAL A 117 7.70 -8.95 -3.08
CA VAL A 117 8.24 -8.99 -4.44
C VAL A 117 9.78 -9.02 -4.43
N LEU A 118 10.42 -8.15 -3.66
CA LEU A 118 11.88 -7.96 -3.73
C LEU A 118 12.67 -8.80 -2.71
N TYR A 119 12.06 -9.10 -1.57
CA TYR A 119 12.71 -9.74 -0.43
C TYR A 119 11.79 -10.78 0.23
N PRO A 120 11.32 -11.81 -0.50
CA PRO A 120 10.27 -12.72 -0.02
C PRO A 120 10.62 -13.44 1.28
N PHE A 121 11.88 -13.81 1.47
CA PHE A 121 12.30 -14.48 2.73
C PHE A 121 12.30 -13.52 3.94
N VAL A 122 12.66 -12.24 3.73
CA VAL A 122 12.58 -11.21 4.77
C VAL A 122 11.11 -10.92 5.09
N ALA A 123 10.28 -10.78 4.06
CA ALA A 123 8.85 -10.56 4.21
C ALA A 123 8.18 -11.70 4.97
N LEU A 124 8.53 -12.96 4.66
CA LEU A 124 8.03 -14.14 5.35
C LEU A 124 8.46 -14.13 6.83
N GLY A 125 9.73 -13.83 7.11
CA GLY A 125 10.24 -13.73 8.48
C GLY A 125 9.51 -12.67 9.30
N LEU A 126 9.33 -11.48 8.75
CA LEU A 126 8.57 -10.40 9.39
C LEU A 126 7.10 -10.77 9.61
N PHE A 127 6.48 -11.43 8.64
CA PHE A 127 5.10 -11.90 8.75
C PHE A 127 4.94 -12.93 9.88
N ILE A 128 5.85 -13.91 9.98
CA ILE A 128 5.84 -14.92 11.04
C ILE A 128 6.03 -14.26 12.42
N LEU A 129 6.92 -13.28 12.54
CA LEU A 129 7.16 -12.57 13.79
C LEU A 129 5.98 -11.66 14.20
N TRP A 130 5.20 -11.18 13.23
CA TRP A 130 4.08 -10.27 13.47
C TRP A 130 2.79 -10.99 13.91
N ILE A 131 2.56 -12.23 13.45
CA ILE A 131 1.35 -13.02 13.79
C ILE A 131 1.16 -13.22 15.31
N PRO A 132 2.22 -13.50 16.12
CA PRO A 132 2.05 -13.74 17.56
C PRO A 132 1.81 -12.48 18.40
N LEU A 133 1.96 -11.28 17.83
CA LEU A 133 1.83 -9.99 18.52
C LEU A 133 0.46 -9.37 18.31
#